data_f258f3078f50c37d4d967c46a5dac4cb
#
_entry.id   f258f3078f50c37d4d967c46a5dac4cb
#
_cell.length_a   1.000
_cell.length_b   1.000
_cell.length_c   1.000
_cell.angle_alpha   90.00
_cell.angle_beta   90.00
_cell.angle_gamma   90.00
#
_symmetry.space_group_name_H-M   'P 1'
#
loop_
_entity.id
_entity.type
_entity.pdbx_description
1 polymer ?
#
loop_
_entity_poly.entity_id
_entity_poly.type
_entity_poly.pdbx_seq_one_letter_code
_entity_poly.pdbx_strand_id
1 'polypeptide(L)'
;MSGRTSFVVEDQSHAVAVVERTLKPDRRVETHGAMVFLAGDRAYKMKRAVRFPYMDFSTVELRHSMCAAEIDMNARLAPEIYLGVEPVHEEGCTEAPVIDWLVVMRRFDDANLFDRMAERGALTGELMAALGARVAIFHAGLPPVRAEFGTPESYQHSIAADVRQMREHGARLLPDVSEALAEAMPRSLAPHLDLVARRRADGWVRRCHGDLHLRNIVLLEGKPVPFDAIEFSPRIAIIDVIYDLAFTLMDLCHRGLRGLANRLLNEWMWRMPGDHEEGLALLPMFLGRRAAIRAYVDAANAAIHDTIDEKARAYQRTALELMRPVSPVLRAIGGLSGSGKTTLALEQAPGIGCSPGAVVVRSDVERKRLAGIALEERMPAGGYTPEASARVYAAMLKRAERLLRAGHSVVLDAVFAKPEERGAAEALGRKLSVPFHGLWLDIPKDVAQARVAERQGDASDATPAVVERQFSYALGDISWERRRSGA
;
A
#
# COMPACT_ATOMS: atom_id res chain seq x y z
N MET A 1 15.82 -39.09 -15.23
CA MET A 1 15.49 -39.14 -13.81
C MET A 1 16.04 -37.88 -13.15
N SER A 2 15.26 -36.81 -13.13
CA SER A 2 15.64 -35.53 -12.49
C SER A 2 15.33 -35.68 -11.00
N GLY A 3 16.37 -35.67 -10.16
CA GLY A 3 16.22 -35.71 -8.70
C GLY A 3 15.42 -34.52 -8.22
N ARG A 4 14.20 -34.74 -7.73
CA ARG A 4 13.45 -33.78 -6.93
C ARG A 4 14.30 -33.49 -5.70
N THR A 5 14.96 -32.35 -5.64
CA THR A 5 15.64 -31.90 -4.42
C THR A 5 14.54 -31.67 -3.38
N SER A 6 14.40 -32.60 -2.42
CA SER A 6 13.50 -32.42 -1.30
C SER A 6 14.05 -31.32 -0.43
N PHE A 7 13.33 -30.21 -0.30
CA PHE A 7 13.68 -29.13 0.63
C PHE A 7 13.30 -29.46 2.09
N VAL A 8 12.56 -30.55 2.33
CA VAL A 8 12.24 -31.07 3.66
C VAL A 8 13.47 -31.76 4.22
N VAL A 9 13.91 -31.34 5.40
CA VAL A 9 15.18 -31.80 6.03
C VAL A 9 14.95 -32.66 7.27
N GLU A 10 13.73 -32.68 7.82
CA GLU A 10 13.34 -33.45 9.02
C GLU A 10 11.90 -33.95 8.87
N ASP A 11 11.63 -35.15 9.37
CA ASP A 11 10.27 -35.68 9.48
C ASP A 11 9.60 -35.18 10.76
N GLN A 12 8.59 -34.31 10.60
CA GLN A 12 7.80 -33.76 11.69
C GLN A 12 6.54 -34.57 12.00
N SER A 13 6.37 -35.77 11.45
CA SER A 13 5.15 -36.57 11.62
C SER A 13 4.78 -36.78 13.08
N HIS A 14 5.78 -36.98 13.95
CA HIS A 14 5.57 -37.13 15.39
C HIS A 14 5.02 -35.85 16.03
N ALA A 15 5.65 -34.71 15.79
CA ALA A 15 5.20 -33.44 16.32
C ALA A 15 3.78 -33.08 15.82
N VAL A 16 3.50 -33.35 14.55
CA VAL A 16 2.15 -33.18 13.95
C VAL A 16 1.11 -34.05 14.65
N ALA A 17 1.44 -35.35 14.90
CA ALA A 17 0.54 -36.26 15.60
C ALA A 17 0.26 -35.84 17.06
N VAL A 18 1.26 -35.27 17.75
CA VAL A 18 1.07 -34.69 19.08
C VAL A 18 0.12 -33.48 19.01
N VAL A 19 0.33 -32.56 18.09
CA VAL A 19 -0.53 -31.38 17.91
C VAL A 19 -1.97 -31.77 17.56
N GLU A 20 -2.15 -32.71 16.62
CA GLU A 20 -3.49 -33.19 16.23
C GLU A 20 -4.23 -33.86 17.38
N ARG A 21 -3.53 -34.68 18.19
CA ARG A 21 -4.11 -35.33 19.37
C ARG A 21 -4.48 -34.32 20.47
N THR A 22 -3.63 -33.33 20.69
CA THR A 22 -3.78 -32.36 21.78
C THR A 22 -4.81 -31.30 21.45
N LEU A 23 -4.73 -30.69 20.27
CA LEU A 23 -5.60 -29.57 19.85
C LEU A 23 -6.90 -30.04 19.20
N LYS A 24 -6.94 -31.25 18.64
CA LYS A 24 -8.09 -31.80 17.87
C LYS A 24 -8.60 -30.80 16.83
N PRO A 25 -7.74 -30.35 15.91
CA PRO A 25 -8.12 -29.34 14.94
C PRO A 25 -9.23 -29.83 14.03
N ASP A 26 -10.18 -28.94 13.70
CA ASP A 26 -11.25 -29.19 12.74
C ASP A 26 -10.77 -29.08 11.28
N ARG A 27 -9.63 -28.38 11.06
CA ARG A 27 -9.01 -28.23 9.74
C ARG A 27 -7.49 -28.04 9.86
N ARG A 28 -6.75 -28.63 8.90
CA ARG A 28 -5.32 -28.38 8.69
C ARG A 28 -5.10 -27.79 7.29
N VAL A 29 -4.29 -26.74 7.22
CA VAL A 29 -3.86 -26.10 5.96
C VAL A 29 -2.35 -26.20 5.86
N GLU A 30 -1.84 -26.67 4.73
CA GLU A 30 -0.41 -26.75 4.48
C GLU A 30 0.03 -25.75 3.42
N THR A 31 1.15 -25.12 3.68
CA THR A 31 1.89 -24.27 2.74
C THR A 31 3.31 -24.81 2.54
N HIS A 32 4.10 -24.19 1.69
CA HIS A 32 5.50 -24.58 1.51
C HIS A 32 6.35 -24.41 2.78
N GLY A 33 6.05 -23.43 3.63
CA GLY A 33 6.84 -23.10 4.83
C GLY A 33 6.16 -23.37 6.17
N ALA A 34 4.86 -23.71 6.20
CA ALA A 34 4.13 -23.89 7.45
C ALA A 34 2.95 -24.87 7.31
N MET A 35 2.55 -25.41 8.45
CA MET A 35 1.28 -26.14 8.67
C MET A 35 0.46 -25.31 9.66
N VAL A 36 -0.81 -25.04 9.34
CA VAL A 36 -1.73 -24.28 10.20
C VAL A 36 -2.86 -25.21 10.65
N PHE A 37 -3.00 -25.37 11.95
CA PHE A 37 -4.05 -26.16 12.59
C PHE A 37 -5.12 -25.21 13.14
N LEU A 38 -6.37 -25.39 12.71
CA LEU A 38 -7.50 -24.58 13.17
C LEU A 38 -8.27 -25.36 14.24
N ALA A 39 -8.31 -24.84 15.46
CA ALA A 39 -8.97 -25.48 16.60
C ALA A 39 -9.74 -24.43 17.42
N GLY A 40 -11.08 -24.58 17.47
CA GLY A 40 -11.93 -23.60 18.14
C GLY A 40 -11.78 -22.18 17.55
N ASP A 41 -11.50 -21.23 18.42
CA ASP A 41 -11.28 -19.79 18.09
C ASP A 41 -9.82 -19.43 17.77
N ARG A 42 -8.93 -20.44 17.71
CA ARG A 42 -7.50 -20.25 17.48
C ARG A 42 -6.99 -20.92 16.20
N ALA A 43 -5.90 -20.38 15.68
CA ALA A 43 -5.08 -20.94 14.63
C ALA A 43 -3.66 -21.13 15.17
N TYR A 44 -3.11 -22.33 14.98
CA TYR A 44 -1.77 -22.72 15.46
C TYR A 44 -0.90 -22.99 14.24
N LYS A 45 0.12 -22.13 14.01
CA LYS A 45 1.02 -22.21 12.86
C LYS A 45 2.33 -22.85 13.29
N MET A 46 2.62 -24.05 12.77
CA MET A 46 3.89 -24.76 12.90
C MET A 46 4.74 -24.51 11.67
N LYS A 47 5.98 -24.07 11.84
CA LYS A 47 6.92 -23.95 10.73
C LYS A 47 7.37 -25.34 10.27
N ARG A 48 7.39 -25.56 8.94
CA ARG A 48 7.87 -26.82 8.37
C ARG A 48 9.39 -26.91 8.45
N ALA A 49 9.92 -28.09 8.72
CA ALA A 49 11.35 -28.36 8.71
C ALA A 49 11.90 -28.37 7.27
N VAL A 50 12.02 -27.20 6.67
CA VAL A 50 12.47 -27.01 5.29
C VAL A 50 13.70 -26.11 5.23
N ARG A 51 14.50 -26.27 4.16
CA ARG A 51 15.63 -25.41 3.88
C ARG A 51 15.59 -24.97 2.42
N PHE A 52 15.25 -23.68 2.21
CA PHE A 52 15.28 -23.00 0.93
C PHE A 52 16.42 -21.98 0.90
N PRO A 53 16.87 -21.48 -0.25
CA PRO A 53 17.93 -20.45 -0.33
C PRO A 53 17.62 -19.15 0.42
N TYR A 54 16.35 -18.88 0.70
CA TYR A 54 15.86 -17.66 1.34
C TYR A 54 15.23 -17.91 2.73
N MET A 55 15.12 -19.18 3.18
CA MET A 55 14.43 -19.55 4.41
C MET A 55 15.02 -20.85 4.96
N ASP A 56 15.47 -20.83 6.21
CA ASP A 56 16.02 -22.02 6.90
C ASP A 56 15.25 -22.27 8.20
N PHE A 57 14.45 -23.35 8.22
CA PHE A 57 13.69 -23.85 9.37
C PHE A 57 14.13 -25.28 9.74
N SER A 58 15.39 -25.60 9.44
CA SER A 58 15.90 -26.98 9.50
C SER A 58 16.00 -27.57 10.92
N THR A 59 16.14 -26.73 11.96
CA THR A 59 16.21 -27.20 13.35
C THR A 59 15.11 -26.63 14.23
N VAL A 60 14.81 -27.28 15.36
CA VAL A 60 13.81 -26.84 16.34
C VAL A 60 14.15 -25.44 16.87
N GLU A 61 15.43 -25.14 17.11
CA GLU A 61 15.92 -23.86 17.62
C GLU A 61 15.72 -22.75 16.58
N LEU A 62 15.98 -23.03 15.30
CA LEU A 62 15.71 -22.08 14.20
C LEU A 62 14.21 -21.82 14.08
N ARG A 63 13.38 -22.86 14.16
CA ARG A 63 11.92 -22.70 14.14
C ARG A 63 11.43 -21.87 15.31
N HIS A 64 11.95 -22.09 16.54
CA HIS A 64 11.65 -21.25 17.69
C HIS A 64 12.00 -19.78 17.46
N SER A 65 13.23 -19.53 17.04
CA SER A 65 13.71 -18.16 16.76
C SER A 65 12.84 -17.45 15.72
N MET A 66 12.40 -18.18 14.69
CA MET A 66 11.53 -17.62 13.65
C MET A 66 10.08 -17.45 14.12
N CYS A 67 9.56 -18.30 15.01
CA CYS A 67 8.26 -18.07 15.65
C CYS A 67 8.28 -16.80 16.52
N ALA A 68 9.34 -16.61 17.31
CA ALA A 68 9.50 -15.40 18.11
C ALA A 68 9.64 -14.14 17.23
N ALA A 69 10.42 -14.23 16.13
CA ALA A 69 10.56 -13.12 15.17
C ALA A 69 9.24 -12.79 14.46
N GLU A 70 8.41 -13.80 14.15
CA GLU A 70 7.07 -13.60 13.56
C GLU A 70 6.16 -12.83 14.51
N ILE A 71 6.16 -13.19 15.81
CA ILE A 71 5.41 -12.44 16.83
C ILE A 71 5.90 -11.00 16.94
N ASP A 72 7.21 -10.77 17.09
CA ASP A 72 7.76 -9.41 17.24
C ASP A 72 7.40 -8.50 16.05
N MET A 73 7.48 -9.04 14.84
CA MET A 73 7.16 -8.31 13.62
C MET A 73 5.66 -8.00 13.51
N ASN A 74 4.83 -9.01 13.73
CA ASN A 74 3.40 -8.90 13.46
C ASN A 74 2.62 -8.29 14.62
N ALA A 75 3.07 -8.40 15.87
CA ALA A 75 2.40 -7.79 17.02
C ALA A 75 2.29 -6.26 16.94
N ARG A 76 3.17 -5.61 16.18
CA ARG A 76 3.09 -4.15 15.91
C ARG A 76 2.01 -3.78 14.90
N LEU A 77 1.71 -4.67 13.97
CA LEU A 77 0.78 -4.43 12.87
C LEU A 77 -0.58 -5.08 13.11
N ALA A 78 -0.59 -6.25 13.73
CA ALA A 78 -1.76 -7.10 13.96
C ALA A 78 -1.84 -7.65 15.40
N PRO A 79 -1.79 -6.79 16.44
CA PRO A 79 -1.87 -7.26 17.83
C PRO A 79 -3.18 -7.99 18.12
N GLU A 80 -4.21 -7.77 17.29
CA GLU A 80 -5.51 -8.43 17.40
C GLU A 80 -5.46 -9.90 16.97
N ILE A 81 -4.43 -10.32 16.20
CA ILE A 81 -4.29 -11.67 15.64
C ILE A 81 -3.26 -12.50 16.43
N TYR A 82 -2.09 -11.94 16.69
CA TYR A 82 -0.96 -12.70 17.23
C TYR A 82 -1.00 -12.76 18.75
N LEU A 83 -1.12 -13.98 19.31
CA LEU A 83 -1.32 -14.21 20.75
C LEU A 83 -0.02 -14.60 21.45
N GLY A 84 0.88 -15.33 20.77
CA GLY A 84 2.15 -15.76 21.37
C GLY A 84 2.78 -16.96 20.67
N VAL A 85 3.82 -17.52 21.31
CA VAL A 85 4.48 -18.75 20.89
C VAL A 85 4.28 -19.81 21.96
N GLU A 86 3.87 -21.00 21.56
CA GLU A 86 3.70 -22.16 22.47
C GLU A 86 4.60 -23.32 22.06
N PRO A 87 5.24 -24.01 23.02
CA PRO A 87 6.02 -25.21 22.75
C PRO A 87 5.12 -26.41 22.46
N VAL A 88 5.57 -27.29 21.59
CA VAL A 88 5.03 -28.65 21.42
C VAL A 88 5.92 -29.60 22.22
N HIS A 89 5.38 -30.15 23.29
CA HIS A 89 6.08 -31.13 24.14
C HIS A 89 5.85 -32.55 23.65
N GLU A 90 6.86 -33.39 23.79
CA GLU A 90 6.73 -34.81 23.53
C GLU A 90 5.57 -35.40 24.34
N GLU A 91 4.79 -36.28 23.73
CA GLU A 91 3.58 -36.89 24.35
C GLU A 91 2.49 -35.86 24.79
N GLY A 92 2.65 -34.58 24.55
CA GLY A 92 1.71 -33.51 24.99
C GLY A 92 1.81 -33.21 26.49
N CYS A 93 2.87 -33.65 27.16
CA CYS A 93 3.13 -33.41 28.58
C CYS A 93 4.13 -32.25 28.75
N THR A 94 3.79 -31.26 29.56
CA THR A 94 4.61 -30.03 29.75
C THR A 94 5.97 -30.27 30.40
N GLU A 95 6.16 -31.42 31.05
CA GLU A 95 7.44 -31.80 31.64
C GLU A 95 8.35 -32.58 30.65
N ALA A 96 7.81 -33.00 29.49
CA ALA A 96 8.55 -33.69 28.45
C ALA A 96 9.36 -32.69 27.59
N PRO A 97 10.39 -33.20 26.87
CA PRO A 97 11.17 -32.34 25.96
C PRO A 97 10.31 -31.59 24.93
N VAL A 98 10.75 -30.38 24.56
CA VAL A 98 10.16 -29.64 23.48
C VAL A 98 10.63 -30.21 22.15
N ILE A 99 9.69 -30.60 21.30
CA ILE A 99 9.93 -31.17 19.97
C ILE A 99 9.65 -30.25 18.81
N ASP A 100 8.83 -29.20 19.02
CA ASP A 100 8.59 -28.12 18.05
C ASP A 100 7.92 -26.90 18.70
N TRP A 101 7.55 -25.88 17.88
CA TRP A 101 6.97 -24.62 18.31
C TRP A 101 5.79 -24.19 17.44
N LEU A 102 4.81 -23.54 18.05
CA LEU A 102 3.61 -23.02 17.40
C LEU A 102 3.51 -21.51 17.59
N VAL A 103 3.27 -20.77 16.52
CA VAL A 103 2.71 -19.42 16.60
C VAL A 103 1.22 -19.53 16.85
N VAL A 104 0.74 -18.97 17.94
CA VAL A 104 -0.68 -18.99 18.31
C VAL A 104 -1.33 -17.71 17.87
N MET A 105 -2.42 -17.82 17.13
CA MET A 105 -3.14 -16.70 16.55
C MET A 105 -4.64 -16.82 16.83
N ARG A 106 -5.32 -15.70 16.84
CA ARG A 106 -6.79 -15.64 16.76
C ARG A 106 -7.22 -16.15 15.38
N ARG A 107 -8.13 -17.11 15.36
CA ARG A 107 -8.76 -17.60 14.13
C ARG A 107 -9.71 -16.53 13.59
N PHE A 108 -9.76 -16.40 12.29
CA PHE A 108 -10.71 -15.56 11.56
C PHE A 108 -11.34 -16.34 10.41
N ASP A 109 -12.42 -15.81 9.86
CA ASP A 109 -13.09 -16.41 8.70
C ASP A 109 -12.34 -16.02 7.40
N ASP A 110 -11.94 -17.02 6.62
CA ASP A 110 -11.28 -16.84 5.32
C ASP A 110 -12.13 -15.96 4.36
N ALA A 111 -13.46 -15.95 4.53
CA ALA A 111 -14.33 -15.08 3.74
C ALA A 111 -14.04 -13.59 3.96
N ASN A 112 -13.44 -13.21 5.10
CA ASN A 112 -13.06 -11.84 5.43
C ASN A 112 -11.65 -11.45 4.93
N LEU A 113 -10.94 -12.33 4.26
CA LEU A 113 -9.70 -11.98 3.55
C LEU A 113 -10.01 -11.01 2.41
N PHE A 114 -9.15 -10.01 2.23
CA PHE A 114 -9.37 -8.95 1.25
C PHE A 114 -9.35 -9.44 -0.19
N ASP A 115 -8.60 -10.49 -0.51
CA ASP A 115 -8.65 -11.13 -1.83
C ASP A 115 -10.03 -11.76 -2.09
N ARG A 116 -10.64 -12.43 -1.09
CA ARG A 116 -11.98 -12.98 -1.17
C ARG A 116 -13.05 -11.89 -1.20
N MET A 117 -12.85 -10.82 -0.43
CA MET A 117 -13.72 -9.64 -0.48
C MET A 117 -13.65 -8.95 -1.84
N ALA A 118 -12.47 -8.85 -2.45
CA ALA A 118 -12.31 -8.32 -3.80
C ALA A 118 -13.07 -9.15 -4.86
N GLU A 119 -12.97 -10.49 -4.78
CA GLU A 119 -13.65 -11.41 -5.69
C GLU A 119 -15.18 -11.24 -5.67
N ARG A 120 -15.78 -10.94 -4.51
CA ARG A 120 -17.23 -10.72 -4.37
C ARG A 120 -17.67 -9.25 -4.40
N GLY A 121 -16.75 -8.31 -4.72
CA GLY A 121 -17.06 -6.88 -4.79
C GLY A 121 -17.39 -6.21 -3.46
N ALA A 122 -16.89 -6.74 -2.34
CA ALA A 122 -17.18 -6.26 -0.99
C ALA A 122 -16.16 -5.26 -0.43
N LEU A 123 -15.10 -4.94 -1.18
CA LEU A 123 -14.15 -3.88 -0.77
C LEU A 123 -14.75 -2.51 -1.05
N THR A 124 -14.59 -1.58 -0.10
CA THR A 124 -15.12 -0.20 -0.20
C THR A 124 -14.00 0.84 -0.10
N GLY A 125 -14.32 2.08 -0.47
CA GLY A 125 -13.39 3.22 -0.33
C GLY A 125 -13.04 3.50 1.12
N GLU A 126 -13.98 3.30 2.06
CA GLU A 126 -13.77 3.46 3.49
C GLU A 126 -12.78 2.41 4.04
N LEU A 127 -12.91 1.16 3.60
CA LEU A 127 -11.94 0.11 3.97
C LEU A 127 -10.54 0.43 3.44
N MET A 128 -10.44 0.97 2.21
CA MET A 128 -9.15 1.40 1.66
C MET A 128 -8.56 2.59 2.40
N ALA A 129 -9.40 3.53 2.84
CA ALA A 129 -8.96 4.63 3.69
C ALA A 129 -8.44 4.13 5.05
N ALA A 130 -9.19 3.26 5.71
CA ALA A 130 -8.78 2.67 6.98
C ALA A 130 -7.47 1.87 6.86
N LEU A 131 -7.31 1.09 5.76
CA LEU A 131 -6.08 0.36 5.47
C LEU A 131 -4.91 1.32 5.22
N GLY A 132 -5.12 2.36 4.40
CA GLY A 132 -4.10 3.38 4.11
C GLY A 132 -3.60 4.09 5.37
N ALA A 133 -4.53 4.44 6.26
CA ALA A 133 -4.22 5.01 7.57
C ALA A 133 -3.37 4.05 8.42
N ARG A 134 -3.79 2.78 8.54
CA ARG A 134 -3.08 1.77 9.33
C ARG A 134 -1.66 1.53 8.80
N VAL A 135 -1.52 1.35 7.50
CA VAL A 135 -0.21 1.14 6.85
C VAL A 135 0.69 2.37 6.98
N ALA A 136 0.15 3.58 6.86
CA ALA A 136 0.92 4.80 7.04
C ALA A 136 1.46 4.93 8.48
N ILE A 137 0.63 4.66 9.49
CA ILE A 137 1.03 4.65 10.91
C ILE A 137 2.10 3.60 11.16
N PHE A 138 1.91 2.39 10.63
CA PHE A 138 2.91 1.32 10.71
C PHE A 138 4.23 1.76 10.08
N HIS A 139 4.24 2.21 8.84
CA HIS A 139 5.44 2.65 8.16
C HIS A 139 6.13 3.80 8.88
N ALA A 140 5.38 4.80 9.36
CA ALA A 140 5.93 5.95 10.09
C ALA A 140 6.61 5.55 11.41
N GLY A 141 6.05 4.55 12.11
CA GLY A 141 6.56 4.04 13.40
C GLY A 141 7.78 3.12 13.29
N LEU A 142 8.13 2.64 12.09
CA LEU A 142 9.28 1.76 11.90
C LEU A 142 10.60 2.56 11.95
N PRO A 143 11.65 2.04 12.63
CA PRO A 143 12.97 2.68 12.62
C PRO A 143 13.62 2.57 11.23
N PRO A 144 14.35 3.62 10.78
CA PRO A 144 15.15 3.54 9.56
C PRO A 144 16.24 2.48 9.66
N VAL A 145 16.45 1.73 8.57
CA VAL A 145 17.54 0.75 8.48
C VAL A 145 18.64 1.29 7.56
N ARG A 146 19.87 1.37 8.09
CA ARG A 146 21.05 1.91 7.37
C ARG A 146 22.05 0.82 6.96
N ALA A 147 21.69 -0.46 7.07
CA ALA A 147 22.51 -1.59 6.63
C ALA A 147 22.61 -1.67 5.09
N GLU A 148 23.11 -2.75 4.56
CA GLU A 148 23.36 -2.99 3.12
C GLU A 148 22.10 -3.09 2.22
N PHE A 149 20.91 -2.98 2.82
CA PHE A 149 19.64 -3.11 2.11
C PHE A 149 19.18 -1.79 1.47
N GLY A 150 18.38 -1.90 0.41
CA GLY A 150 17.76 -0.76 -0.26
C GLY A 150 18.76 0.15 -0.99
N THR A 151 19.96 -0.34 -1.31
CA THR A 151 20.95 0.40 -2.11
C THR A 151 20.63 0.32 -3.60
N PRO A 152 21.13 1.24 -4.44
CA PRO A 152 21.02 1.12 -5.88
C PRO A 152 21.48 -0.24 -6.42
N GLU A 153 22.61 -0.75 -5.93
CA GLU A 153 23.18 -2.04 -6.33
C GLU A 153 22.28 -3.20 -5.92
N SER A 154 21.69 -3.14 -4.72
CA SER A 154 20.76 -4.18 -4.24
C SER A 154 19.50 -4.25 -5.12
N TYR A 155 18.97 -3.09 -5.58
CA TYR A 155 17.85 -3.07 -6.54
C TYR A 155 18.25 -3.61 -7.89
N GLN A 156 19.43 -3.23 -8.44
CA GLN A 156 19.93 -3.75 -9.71
C GLN A 156 20.10 -5.28 -9.65
N HIS A 157 20.74 -5.81 -8.59
CA HIS A 157 20.90 -7.25 -8.38
C HIS A 157 19.56 -7.99 -8.29
N SER A 158 18.60 -7.42 -7.56
CA SER A 158 17.30 -8.06 -7.39
C SER A 158 16.48 -8.05 -8.68
N ILE A 159 16.51 -6.98 -9.48
CA ILE A 159 15.88 -6.92 -10.80
C ILE A 159 16.52 -7.94 -11.75
N ALA A 160 17.86 -8.05 -11.75
CA ALA A 160 18.55 -9.07 -12.55
C ALA A 160 18.15 -10.50 -12.13
N ALA A 161 17.91 -10.74 -10.84
CA ALA A 161 17.40 -12.01 -10.35
C ALA A 161 15.97 -12.27 -10.82
N ASP A 162 15.08 -11.27 -10.76
CA ASP A 162 13.70 -11.37 -11.23
C ASP A 162 13.66 -11.71 -12.75
N VAL A 163 14.52 -11.08 -13.54
CA VAL A 163 14.68 -11.37 -15.00
C VAL A 163 15.10 -12.82 -15.23
N ARG A 164 16.07 -13.33 -14.44
CA ARG A 164 16.48 -14.74 -14.54
C ARG A 164 15.32 -15.67 -14.22
N GLN A 165 14.56 -15.40 -13.14
CA GLN A 165 13.39 -16.22 -12.79
C GLN A 165 12.33 -16.24 -13.89
N MET A 166 12.04 -15.11 -14.52
CA MET A 166 11.10 -15.07 -15.63
C MET A 166 11.59 -15.90 -16.83
N ARG A 167 12.90 -15.92 -17.11
CA ARG A 167 13.47 -16.74 -18.20
C ARG A 167 13.47 -18.23 -17.85
N GLU A 168 13.79 -18.61 -16.62
CA GLU A 168 13.74 -20.00 -16.13
C GLU A 168 12.34 -20.61 -16.25
N HIS A 169 11.30 -19.80 -16.03
CA HIS A 169 9.89 -20.22 -16.17
C HIS A 169 9.27 -19.86 -17.51
N GLY A 170 10.06 -19.49 -18.50
CA GLY A 170 9.63 -18.96 -19.81
C GLY A 170 8.64 -19.84 -20.56
N ALA A 171 8.72 -21.18 -20.44
CA ALA A 171 7.78 -22.09 -21.07
C ALA A 171 6.32 -21.95 -20.56
N ARG A 172 6.12 -21.37 -19.38
CA ARG A 172 4.80 -21.15 -18.76
C ARG A 172 4.35 -19.69 -18.76
N LEU A 173 5.23 -18.81 -19.17
CA LEU A 173 5.01 -17.37 -19.29
C LEU A 173 4.86 -16.99 -20.78
N LEU A 174 4.64 -15.71 -21.04
CA LEU A 174 4.64 -15.14 -22.38
C LEU A 174 6.06 -14.68 -22.73
N PRO A 175 6.77 -15.31 -23.68
CA PRO A 175 8.19 -15.01 -23.95
C PRO A 175 8.43 -13.54 -24.32
N ASP A 176 7.63 -13.00 -25.26
CA ASP A 176 7.77 -11.61 -25.73
C ASP A 176 7.54 -10.60 -24.59
N VAL A 177 6.59 -10.88 -23.69
CA VAL A 177 6.33 -10.03 -22.52
C VAL A 177 7.45 -10.17 -21.50
N SER A 178 8.03 -11.36 -21.32
CA SER A 178 9.19 -11.57 -20.44
C SER A 178 10.40 -10.76 -20.91
N GLU A 179 10.71 -10.74 -22.19
CA GLU A 179 11.82 -9.95 -22.73
C GLU A 179 11.52 -8.44 -22.66
N ALA A 180 10.28 -8.01 -22.95
CA ALA A 180 9.89 -6.61 -22.77
C ALA A 180 10.04 -6.16 -21.29
N LEU A 181 9.71 -7.02 -20.32
CA LEU A 181 9.91 -6.74 -18.90
C LEU A 181 11.39 -6.74 -18.51
N ALA A 182 12.18 -7.66 -19.08
CA ALA A 182 13.63 -7.72 -18.86
C ALA A 182 14.35 -6.43 -19.29
N GLU A 183 13.83 -5.76 -20.32
CA GLU A 183 14.33 -4.45 -20.75
C GLU A 183 13.70 -3.29 -19.93
N ALA A 184 12.39 -3.33 -19.68
CA ALA A 184 11.66 -2.23 -19.05
C ALA A 184 12.07 -2.00 -17.60
N MET A 185 12.27 -3.06 -16.80
CA MET A 185 12.60 -2.93 -15.38
C MET A 185 13.95 -2.22 -15.14
N PRO A 186 15.08 -2.60 -15.73
CA PRO A 186 16.34 -1.89 -15.58
C PRO A 186 16.26 -0.45 -16.14
N ARG A 187 15.59 -0.25 -17.28
CA ARG A 187 15.42 1.07 -17.90
C ARG A 187 14.62 2.02 -17.00
N SER A 188 13.58 1.53 -16.31
CA SER A 188 12.78 2.32 -15.39
C SER A 188 13.54 2.67 -14.11
N LEU A 189 14.48 1.84 -13.66
CA LEU A 189 15.29 2.12 -12.47
C LEU A 189 16.44 3.09 -12.76
N ALA A 190 17.10 2.96 -13.92
CA ALA A 190 18.34 3.66 -14.24
C ALA A 190 18.35 5.18 -13.97
N PRO A 191 17.32 5.98 -14.33
CA PRO A 191 17.30 7.41 -14.06
C PRO A 191 17.06 7.75 -12.57
N HIS A 192 16.77 6.77 -11.71
CA HIS A 192 16.38 6.98 -10.33
C HIS A 192 17.36 6.41 -9.30
N LEU A 193 18.56 5.99 -9.70
CA LEU A 193 19.56 5.40 -8.78
C LEU A 193 19.95 6.40 -7.67
N ASP A 194 20.15 7.68 -8.01
CA ASP A 194 20.43 8.72 -7.02
C ASP A 194 19.24 8.94 -6.07
N LEU A 195 18.02 8.87 -6.58
CA LEU A 195 16.82 8.95 -5.74
C LEU A 195 16.74 7.78 -4.76
N VAL A 196 17.03 6.55 -5.21
CA VAL A 196 17.11 5.37 -4.33
C VAL A 196 18.13 5.59 -3.22
N ALA A 197 19.34 6.09 -3.56
CA ALA A 197 20.39 6.37 -2.58
C ALA A 197 19.95 7.45 -1.56
N ARG A 198 19.36 8.56 -2.02
CA ARG A 198 18.81 9.61 -1.14
C ARG A 198 17.72 9.06 -0.23
N ARG A 199 16.73 8.35 -0.77
CA ARG A 199 15.64 7.79 0.02
C ARG A 199 16.13 6.86 1.13
N ARG A 200 17.15 6.06 0.85
CA ARG A 200 17.81 5.24 1.88
C ARG A 200 18.48 6.11 2.95
N ALA A 201 19.22 7.14 2.55
CA ALA A 201 19.88 8.08 3.48
C ALA A 201 18.86 8.83 4.35
N ASP A 202 17.72 9.21 3.78
CA ASP A 202 16.62 9.92 4.45
C ASP A 202 15.76 9.00 5.33
N GLY A 203 16.07 7.68 5.40
CA GLY A 203 15.41 6.74 6.29
C GLY A 203 14.08 6.18 5.79
N TRP A 204 13.85 6.17 4.46
CA TRP A 204 12.66 5.57 3.86
C TRP A 204 12.78 4.04 3.67
N VAL A 205 13.99 3.47 3.82
CA VAL A 205 14.21 2.02 3.87
C VAL A 205 14.01 1.55 5.31
N ARG A 206 13.05 0.65 5.53
CA ARG A 206 12.61 0.18 6.85
C ARG A 206 12.33 -1.32 6.80
N ARG A 207 12.25 -1.97 7.97
CA ARG A 207 11.80 -3.35 8.04
C ARG A 207 10.27 -3.39 7.95
N CYS A 208 9.76 -3.45 6.72
CA CYS A 208 8.36 -3.42 6.37
C CYS A 208 7.69 -4.79 6.45
N HIS A 209 6.44 -4.90 6.01
CA HIS A 209 5.70 -6.15 5.92
C HIS A 209 6.37 -7.15 4.94
N GLY A 210 6.81 -6.66 3.78
CA GLY A 210 7.49 -7.45 2.75
C GLY A 210 6.56 -8.20 1.80
N ASP A 211 5.36 -8.60 2.25
CA ASP A 211 4.37 -9.37 1.48
C ASP A 211 2.95 -8.81 1.63
N LEU A 212 2.79 -7.49 1.53
CA LEU A 212 1.56 -6.75 1.81
C LEU A 212 0.55 -6.82 0.65
N HIS A 213 0.11 -8.02 0.25
CA HIS A 213 -0.94 -8.22 -0.75
C HIS A 213 -2.30 -8.53 -0.10
N LEU A 214 -3.39 -8.54 -0.89
CA LEU A 214 -4.75 -8.67 -0.36
C LEU A 214 -5.03 -9.98 0.40
N ARG A 215 -4.29 -11.06 0.13
CA ARG A 215 -4.42 -12.34 0.86
C ARG A 215 -3.87 -12.26 2.29
N ASN A 216 -3.01 -11.29 2.57
CA ASN A 216 -2.41 -11.04 3.87
C ASN A 216 -3.07 -9.85 4.60
N ILE A 217 -4.33 -9.56 4.25
CA ILE A 217 -5.16 -8.54 4.90
C ILE A 217 -6.52 -9.15 5.20
N VAL A 218 -6.97 -9.03 6.45
CA VAL A 218 -8.28 -9.54 6.88
C VAL A 218 -9.14 -8.43 7.50
N LEU A 219 -10.44 -8.51 7.32
CA LEU A 219 -11.41 -7.65 8.00
C LEU A 219 -11.76 -8.26 9.36
N LEU A 220 -11.30 -7.63 10.45
CA LEU A 220 -11.63 -8.00 11.82
C LEU A 220 -12.42 -6.87 12.48
N GLU A 221 -13.61 -7.17 12.97
CA GLU A 221 -14.45 -6.19 13.70
C GLU A 221 -14.60 -4.86 12.94
N GLY A 222 -14.77 -4.95 11.61
CA GLY A 222 -14.90 -3.79 10.73
C GLY A 222 -13.60 -3.05 10.41
N LYS A 223 -12.43 -3.55 10.87
CA LYS A 223 -11.12 -2.93 10.64
C LYS A 223 -10.24 -3.80 9.74
N PRO A 224 -9.54 -3.21 8.76
CA PRO A 224 -8.56 -3.93 7.95
C PRO A 224 -7.29 -4.19 8.78
N VAL A 225 -6.88 -5.46 8.87
CA VAL A 225 -5.72 -5.90 9.63
C VAL A 225 -4.76 -6.64 8.70
N PRO A 226 -3.63 -6.04 8.30
CA PRO A 226 -2.55 -6.76 7.64
C PRO A 226 -1.87 -7.73 8.60
N PHE A 227 -1.53 -8.93 8.14
CA PHE A 227 -0.89 -10.00 8.91
C PHE A 227 0.08 -10.81 8.05
N ASP A 228 0.83 -11.71 8.63
CA ASP A 228 1.81 -12.59 7.96
C ASP A 228 2.96 -11.80 7.29
N ALA A 229 3.49 -10.79 8.01
CA ALA A 229 4.69 -10.08 7.59
C ALA A 229 5.91 -11.00 7.61
N ILE A 230 6.82 -10.80 6.65
CA ILE A 230 8.00 -11.65 6.45
C ILE A 230 9.01 -11.48 7.59
N GLU A 231 9.18 -12.52 8.39
CA GLU A 231 10.15 -12.58 9.49
C GLU A 231 11.50 -13.19 9.07
N PHE A 232 11.49 -14.15 8.14
CA PHE A 232 12.61 -15.03 7.84
C PHE A 232 13.65 -14.43 6.87
N SER A 233 13.34 -13.35 6.18
CA SER A 233 14.24 -12.78 5.16
C SER A 233 14.36 -11.26 5.28
N PRO A 234 15.46 -10.75 5.88
CA PRO A 234 15.75 -9.32 5.90
C PRO A 234 15.76 -8.68 4.49
N ARG A 235 16.24 -9.43 3.49
CA ARG A 235 16.30 -8.97 2.09
C ARG A 235 14.93 -8.68 1.49
N ILE A 236 13.90 -9.41 1.91
CA ILE A 236 12.51 -9.22 1.43
C ILE A 236 11.80 -8.15 2.27
N ALA A 237 12.07 -8.11 3.58
CA ALA A 237 11.37 -7.25 4.52
C ALA A 237 12.00 -5.85 4.66
N ILE A 238 13.34 -5.69 4.49
CA ILE A 238 14.01 -4.39 4.60
C ILE A 238 14.02 -3.72 3.25
N ILE A 239 13.01 -2.88 3.01
CA ILE A 239 12.70 -2.27 1.72
C ILE A 239 12.21 -0.82 1.89
N ASP A 240 12.11 -0.11 0.78
CA ASP A 240 11.45 1.20 0.75
C ASP A 240 9.97 1.06 1.09
N VAL A 241 9.44 1.94 1.94
CA VAL A 241 8.02 1.93 2.36
C VAL A 241 7.04 2.04 1.18
N ILE A 242 7.42 2.72 0.08
CA ILE A 242 6.61 2.79 -1.14
C ILE A 242 6.61 1.43 -1.85
N TYR A 243 7.73 0.69 -1.83
CA TYR A 243 7.79 -0.65 -2.41
C TYR A 243 6.96 -1.67 -1.63
N ASP A 244 6.84 -1.50 -0.32
CA ASP A 244 5.93 -2.31 0.51
C ASP A 244 4.46 -2.03 0.14
N LEU A 245 4.06 -0.75 0.16
CA LEU A 245 2.72 -0.30 -0.24
C LEU A 245 2.37 -0.73 -1.68
N ALA A 246 3.35 -0.72 -2.59
CA ALA A 246 3.15 -1.07 -4.00
C ALA A 246 2.56 -2.48 -4.18
N PHE A 247 2.72 -3.39 -3.24
CA PHE A 247 2.15 -4.73 -3.37
C PHE A 247 0.62 -4.70 -3.33
N THR A 248 0.03 -4.03 -2.33
CA THR A 248 -1.43 -3.87 -2.25
C THR A 248 -1.97 -3.06 -3.42
N LEU A 249 -1.29 -1.97 -3.80
CA LEU A 249 -1.69 -1.14 -4.94
C LEU A 249 -1.69 -1.94 -6.24
N MET A 250 -0.66 -2.73 -6.47
CA MET A 250 -0.53 -3.60 -7.64
C MET A 250 -1.64 -4.65 -7.68
N ASP A 251 -1.91 -5.34 -6.56
CA ASP A 251 -2.93 -6.41 -6.51
C ASP A 251 -4.34 -5.84 -6.77
N LEU A 252 -4.66 -4.65 -6.22
CA LEU A 252 -5.90 -3.93 -6.55
C LEU A 252 -5.97 -3.53 -8.03
N CYS A 253 -4.89 -2.98 -8.61
CA CYS A 253 -4.84 -2.61 -10.02
C CYS A 253 -5.00 -3.84 -10.93
N HIS A 254 -4.32 -4.95 -10.61
CA HIS A 254 -4.44 -6.21 -11.35
C HIS A 254 -5.87 -6.74 -11.40
N ARG A 255 -6.64 -6.54 -10.34
CA ARG A 255 -8.06 -6.92 -10.23
C ARG A 255 -9.03 -5.89 -10.85
N GLY A 256 -8.53 -4.84 -11.52
CA GLY A 256 -9.34 -3.76 -12.09
C GLY A 256 -9.91 -2.77 -11.05
N LEU A 257 -9.48 -2.86 -9.80
CA LEU A 257 -9.95 -2.04 -8.67
C LEU A 257 -9.12 -0.75 -8.51
N ARG A 258 -8.79 -0.09 -9.64
CA ARG A 258 -7.92 1.11 -9.68
C ARG A 258 -8.41 2.25 -8.79
N GLY A 259 -9.74 2.44 -8.69
CA GLY A 259 -10.34 3.43 -7.79
C GLY A 259 -10.02 3.19 -6.32
N LEU A 260 -10.07 1.93 -5.89
CA LEU A 260 -9.72 1.51 -4.54
C LEU A 260 -8.21 1.65 -4.28
N ALA A 261 -7.37 1.29 -5.26
CA ALA A 261 -5.93 1.50 -5.17
C ALA A 261 -5.57 2.98 -5.03
N ASN A 262 -6.23 3.87 -5.80
CA ASN A 262 -6.03 5.32 -5.68
C ASN A 262 -6.49 5.85 -4.33
N ARG A 263 -7.62 5.37 -3.78
CA ARG A 263 -8.09 5.76 -2.45
C ARG A 263 -7.09 5.38 -1.37
N LEU A 264 -6.54 4.16 -1.42
CA LEU A 264 -5.49 3.69 -0.52
C LEU A 264 -4.23 4.56 -0.62
N LEU A 265 -3.73 4.83 -1.83
CA LEU A 265 -2.55 5.67 -2.06
C LEU A 265 -2.75 7.06 -1.46
N ASN A 266 -3.87 7.73 -1.74
CA ASN A 266 -4.14 9.07 -1.27
C ASN A 266 -4.21 9.14 0.26
N GLU A 267 -4.87 8.18 0.90
CA GLU A 267 -4.94 8.16 2.37
C GLU A 267 -3.55 7.96 3.00
N TRP A 268 -2.75 7.05 2.44
CA TRP A 268 -1.37 6.83 2.86
C TRP A 268 -0.54 8.11 2.70
N MET A 269 -0.63 8.78 1.54
CA MET A 269 0.07 10.03 1.25
C MET A 269 -0.31 11.18 2.21
N TRP A 270 -1.57 11.24 2.64
CA TRP A 270 -2.03 12.26 3.57
C TRP A 270 -1.49 12.07 4.99
N ARG A 271 -1.25 10.83 5.39
CA ARG A 271 -0.85 10.46 6.76
C ARG A 271 0.64 10.25 6.95
N MET A 272 1.36 9.88 5.89
CA MET A 272 2.81 9.74 5.99
C MET A 272 3.47 11.09 6.29
N PRO A 273 4.31 11.17 7.33
CA PRO A 273 5.02 12.40 7.68
C PRO A 273 6.17 12.68 6.69
N GLY A 274 6.63 13.92 6.69
CA GLY A 274 7.80 14.34 5.93
C GLY A 274 7.58 14.55 4.44
N ASP A 275 8.65 14.86 3.74
CA ASP A 275 8.70 15.13 2.31
C ASP A 275 9.07 13.84 1.56
N HIS A 276 8.08 13.07 1.13
CA HIS A 276 8.26 11.75 0.52
C HIS A 276 7.74 11.66 -0.93
N GLU A 277 7.23 12.75 -1.48
CA GLU A 277 6.56 12.82 -2.79
C GLU A 277 7.47 12.38 -3.95
N GLU A 278 8.76 12.75 -3.90
CA GLU A 278 9.74 12.37 -4.94
C GLU A 278 9.85 10.85 -5.11
N GLY A 279 9.63 10.09 -4.04
CA GLY A 279 9.67 8.63 -4.07
C GLY A 279 8.63 8.01 -5.00
N LEU A 280 7.55 8.71 -5.32
CA LEU A 280 6.55 8.22 -6.27
C LEU A 280 7.10 8.08 -7.69
N ALA A 281 8.23 8.71 -8.03
CA ALA A 281 8.93 8.45 -9.29
C ALA A 281 9.31 6.96 -9.46
N LEU A 282 9.49 6.23 -8.36
CA LEU A 282 9.77 4.79 -8.35
C LEU A 282 8.50 3.92 -8.42
N LEU A 283 7.32 4.50 -8.16
CA LEU A 283 6.09 3.70 -8.00
C LEU A 283 5.73 2.88 -9.25
N PRO A 284 5.79 3.38 -10.50
CA PRO A 284 5.48 2.57 -11.67
C PRO A 284 6.38 1.32 -11.77
N MET A 285 7.68 1.47 -11.53
CA MET A 285 8.63 0.37 -11.51
C MET A 285 8.34 -0.60 -10.35
N PHE A 286 8.02 -0.10 -9.16
CA PHE A 286 7.68 -0.92 -8.01
C PHE A 286 6.41 -1.75 -8.23
N LEU A 287 5.37 -1.16 -8.80
CA LEU A 287 4.13 -1.85 -9.16
C LEU A 287 4.39 -2.95 -10.19
N GLY A 288 5.08 -2.60 -11.29
CA GLY A 288 5.42 -3.56 -12.34
C GLY A 288 6.27 -4.71 -11.83
N ARG A 289 7.27 -4.42 -10.99
CA ARG A 289 8.13 -5.43 -10.39
C ARG A 289 7.35 -6.39 -9.48
N ARG A 290 6.42 -5.89 -8.62
CA ARG A 290 5.57 -6.75 -7.78
C ARG A 290 4.70 -7.67 -8.65
N ALA A 291 4.15 -7.17 -9.75
CA ALA A 291 3.39 -8.00 -10.68
C ALA A 291 4.28 -9.05 -11.38
N ALA A 292 5.50 -8.69 -11.81
CA ALA A 292 6.45 -9.63 -12.40
C ALA A 292 6.85 -10.75 -11.43
N ILE A 293 7.07 -10.41 -10.14
CA ILE A 293 7.34 -11.40 -9.08
C ILE A 293 6.15 -12.37 -8.95
N ARG A 294 4.92 -11.88 -8.90
CA ARG A 294 3.73 -12.75 -8.86
C ARG A 294 3.65 -13.67 -10.08
N ALA A 295 3.96 -13.15 -11.26
CA ALA A 295 3.94 -13.92 -12.49
C ALA A 295 4.87 -15.14 -12.44
N TYR A 296 6.15 -14.96 -12.08
CA TYR A 296 7.06 -16.10 -12.05
C TYR A 296 6.86 -17.02 -10.84
N VAL A 297 6.38 -16.51 -9.71
CA VAL A 297 6.01 -17.34 -8.54
C VAL A 297 4.82 -18.25 -8.88
N ASP A 298 3.78 -17.71 -9.50
CA ASP A 298 2.63 -18.52 -9.92
C ASP A 298 3.01 -19.51 -11.05
N ALA A 299 3.91 -19.13 -11.98
CA ALA A 299 4.47 -20.02 -12.99
C ALA A 299 5.31 -21.15 -12.38
N ALA A 300 6.09 -20.85 -11.34
CA ALA A 300 6.86 -21.86 -10.58
C ALA A 300 5.94 -22.87 -9.90
N ASN A 301 4.86 -22.41 -9.27
CA ASN A 301 3.85 -23.28 -8.65
C ASN A 301 3.14 -24.14 -9.70
N ALA A 302 2.78 -23.58 -10.87
CA ALA A 302 2.20 -24.33 -11.98
C ALA A 302 3.16 -25.41 -12.53
N ALA A 303 4.48 -25.17 -12.45
CA ALA A 303 5.50 -26.13 -12.83
C ALA A 303 5.49 -27.41 -11.97
N ILE A 304 5.16 -27.29 -10.69
CA ILE A 304 5.06 -28.43 -9.77
C ILE A 304 3.96 -29.40 -10.21
N HIS A 305 2.88 -28.86 -10.78
CA HIS A 305 1.70 -29.61 -11.22
C HIS A 305 1.64 -29.86 -12.73
N ASP A 306 2.71 -29.49 -13.45
CA ASP A 306 2.82 -29.55 -14.92
C ASP A 306 1.63 -28.89 -15.67
N THR A 307 1.20 -27.72 -15.18
CA THR A 307 0.09 -26.94 -15.75
C THR A 307 0.56 -25.60 -16.29
N ILE A 308 -0.29 -24.93 -17.07
CA ILE A 308 -0.13 -23.52 -17.44
C ILE A 308 -1.10 -22.72 -16.59
N ASP A 309 -0.60 -21.70 -15.91
CA ASP A 309 -1.43 -20.80 -15.13
C ASP A 309 -1.65 -19.47 -15.88
N GLU A 310 -2.85 -19.27 -16.41
CA GLU A 310 -3.21 -18.01 -17.08
C GLU A 310 -3.15 -16.80 -16.13
N LYS A 311 -3.23 -17.00 -14.80
CA LYS A 311 -3.02 -15.94 -13.81
C LYS A 311 -1.58 -15.41 -13.89
N ALA A 312 -0.59 -16.29 -14.02
CA ALA A 312 0.81 -15.90 -14.19
C ALA A 312 1.00 -15.01 -15.42
N ARG A 313 0.39 -15.37 -16.54
CA ARG A 313 0.41 -14.57 -17.77
C ARG A 313 -0.33 -13.24 -17.65
N ALA A 314 -1.44 -13.22 -16.92
CA ALA A 314 -2.17 -12.00 -16.64
C ALA A 314 -1.32 -11.03 -15.79
N TYR A 315 -0.60 -11.51 -14.77
CA TYR A 315 0.35 -10.71 -14.01
C TYR A 315 1.48 -10.13 -14.86
N GLN A 316 2.00 -10.88 -15.84
CA GLN A 316 3.01 -10.34 -16.77
C GLN A 316 2.48 -9.14 -17.58
N ARG A 317 1.27 -9.26 -18.13
CA ARG A 317 0.63 -8.16 -18.88
C ARG A 317 0.43 -6.94 -17.97
N THR A 318 -0.07 -7.18 -16.75
CA THR A 318 -0.24 -6.14 -15.73
C THR A 318 1.10 -5.46 -15.41
N ALA A 319 2.20 -6.22 -15.26
CA ALA A 319 3.52 -5.68 -14.97
C ALA A 319 3.97 -4.67 -16.04
N LEU A 320 3.80 -5.03 -17.31
CA LEU A 320 4.19 -4.16 -18.43
C LEU A 320 3.29 -2.92 -18.53
N GLU A 321 1.98 -3.09 -18.31
CA GLU A 321 1.01 -1.98 -18.31
C GLU A 321 1.31 -0.96 -17.19
N LEU A 322 1.59 -1.43 -15.98
CA LEU A 322 1.86 -0.56 -14.82
C LEU A 322 3.16 0.25 -14.95
N MET A 323 4.12 -0.23 -15.75
CA MET A 323 5.36 0.49 -16.04
C MET A 323 5.26 1.42 -17.26
N ARG A 324 4.12 1.46 -17.94
CA ARG A 324 3.94 2.30 -19.12
C ARG A 324 4.06 3.78 -18.74
N PRO A 325 4.94 4.56 -19.40
CA PRO A 325 5.06 5.98 -19.14
C PRO A 325 3.77 6.73 -19.50
N VAL A 326 3.36 7.62 -18.62
CA VAL A 326 2.19 8.51 -18.83
C VAL A 326 2.60 9.91 -18.41
N SER A 327 2.38 10.91 -19.28
CA SER A 327 2.65 12.32 -18.95
C SER A 327 1.75 12.80 -17.82
N PRO A 328 2.29 13.52 -16.83
CA PRO A 328 1.50 14.04 -15.72
C PRO A 328 0.56 15.17 -16.15
N VAL A 329 -0.51 15.33 -15.40
CA VAL A 329 -1.52 16.39 -15.58
C VAL A 329 -1.75 17.08 -14.23
N LEU A 330 -1.91 18.38 -14.23
CA LEU A 330 -2.34 19.18 -13.09
C LEU A 330 -3.81 19.56 -13.23
N ARG A 331 -4.64 19.12 -12.31
CA ARG A 331 -6.03 19.55 -12.19
C ARG A 331 -6.22 20.34 -10.90
N ALA A 332 -7.04 21.39 -10.94
CA ALA A 332 -7.46 22.11 -9.75
C ALA A 332 -8.99 22.14 -9.66
N ILE A 333 -9.53 21.77 -8.51
CA ILE A 333 -10.97 21.80 -8.22
C ILE A 333 -11.22 22.85 -7.16
N GLY A 334 -11.85 23.96 -7.58
CA GLY A 334 -12.26 25.08 -6.74
C GLY A 334 -13.74 25.05 -6.41
N GLY A 335 -14.15 25.86 -5.45
CA GLY A 335 -15.54 26.03 -5.02
C GLY A 335 -15.65 26.24 -3.52
N LEU A 336 -16.75 26.84 -3.06
CA LEU A 336 -16.96 27.13 -1.64
C LEU A 336 -17.11 25.82 -0.81
N SER A 337 -17.02 25.92 0.52
CA SER A 337 -17.21 24.78 1.41
C SER A 337 -18.60 24.16 1.21
N GLY A 338 -18.68 22.83 1.25
CA GLY A 338 -19.92 22.09 0.96
C GLY A 338 -20.17 21.80 -0.52
N SER A 339 -19.38 22.34 -1.47
CA SER A 339 -19.61 22.15 -2.92
C SER A 339 -19.27 20.75 -3.45
N GLY A 340 -18.73 19.83 -2.65
CA GLY A 340 -18.41 18.46 -3.08
C GLY A 340 -17.05 18.31 -3.77
N LYS A 341 -16.15 19.29 -3.67
CA LYS A 341 -14.80 19.26 -4.27
C LYS A 341 -14.02 17.99 -4.00
N THR A 342 -13.93 17.60 -2.73
CA THR A 342 -13.17 16.42 -2.30
C THR A 342 -13.74 15.13 -2.88
N THR A 343 -15.07 15.02 -2.89
CA THR A 343 -15.76 13.85 -3.50
C THR A 343 -15.39 13.75 -4.98
N LEU A 344 -15.55 14.86 -5.72
CA LEU A 344 -15.22 14.91 -7.15
C LEU A 344 -13.73 14.67 -7.40
N ALA A 345 -12.84 15.21 -6.55
CA ALA A 345 -11.40 15.00 -6.67
C ALA A 345 -11.05 13.51 -6.54
N LEU A 346 -11.63 12.82 -5.56
CA LEU A 346 -11.43 11.39 -5.34
C LEU A 346 -12.08 10.51 -6.43
N GLU A 347 -13.21 10.90 -6.98
CA GLU A 347 -13.85 10.23 -8.10
C GLU A 347 -13.03 10.31 -9.39
N GLN A 348 -12.44 11.48 -9.66
CA GLN A 348 -11.70 11.71 -10.90
C GLN A 348 -10.24 11.23 -10.83
N ALA A 349 -9.59 11.30 -9.67
CA ALA A 349 -8.18 11.01 -9.49
C ALA A 349 -7.76 9.65 -10.06
N PRO A 350 -8.52 8.54 -9.90
CA PRO A 350 -8.14 7.24 -10.46
C PRO A 350 -7.95 7.25 -11.99
N GLY A 351 -8.70 8.07 -12.71
CA GLY A 351 -8.64 8.17 -14.18
C GLY A 351 -7.52 9.06 -14.72
N ILE A 352 -6.74 9.73 -13.88
CA ILE A 352 -5.78 10.76 -14.29
C ILE A 352 -4.34 10.25 -14.09
N GLY A 353 -3.55 10.24 -15.16
CA GLY A 353 -2.12 9.88 -15.11
C GLY A 353 -1.85 8.39 -15.00
N CYS A 354 -0.63 8.04 -14.55
CA CYS A 354 -0.20 6.65 -14.36
C CYS A 354 -0.97 5.96 -13.21
N SER A 355 -0.99 4.62 -13.20
CA SER A 355 -1.61 3.86 -12.11
C SER A 355 -0.93 4.12 -10.76
N PRO A 356 -1.72 4.17 -9.67
CA PRO A 356 -3.17 3.97 -9.60
C PRO A 356 -4.00 5.25 -9.87
N GLY A 357 -3.40 6.37 -10.26
CA GLY A 357 -4.06 7.62 -10.56
C GLY A 357 -3.41 8.83 -9.89
N ALA A 358 -4.03 10.01 -10.00
CA ALA A 358 -3.51 11.25 -9.46
C ALA A 358 -3.47 11.27 -7.94
N VAL A 359 -2.50 12.01 -7.39
CA VAL A 359 -2.45 12.33 -5.96
C VAL A 359 -3.32 13.57 -5.72
N VAL A 360 -4.25 13.47 -4.76
CA VAL A 360 -5.12 14.58 -4.34
C VAL A 360 -4.43 15.37 -3.23
N VAL A 361 -4.07 16.61 -3.50
CA VAL A 361 -3.49 17.55 -2.53
C VAL A 361 -4.58 18.45 -2.01
N ARG A 362 -4.98 18.26 -0.74
CA ARG A 362 -6.11 18.96 -0.10
C ARG A 362 -5.62 20.09 0.80
N SER A 363 -6.23 21.25 0.68
CA SER A 363 -5.91 22.40 1.55
C SER A 363 -6.11 22.11 3.04
N ASP A 364 -7.15 21.36 3.40
CA ASP A 364 -7.44 21.01 4.79
C ASP A 364 -6.41 20.05 5.38
N VAL A 365 -5.92 19.09 4.59
CA VAL A 365 -4.84 18.17 4.97
C VAL A 365 -3.51 18.95 5.15
N GLU A 366 -3.15 19.79 4.21
CA GLU A 366 -1.91 20.60 4.32
C GLU A 366 -1.97 21.57 5.49
N ARG A 367 -3.15 22.11 5.80
CA ARG A 367 -3.35 22.97 6.98
C ARG A 367 -3.04 22.23 8.27
N LYS A 368 -3.60 21.04 8.46
CA LYS A 368 -3.36 20.19 9.64
C LYS A 368 -1.92 19.71 9.72
N ARG A 369 -1.32 19.35 8.58
CA ARG A 369 0.10 18.99 8.49
C ARG A 369 1.03 20.13 8.94
N LEU A 370 0.79 21.35 8.47
CA LEU A 370 1.55 22.55 8.88
C LEU A 370 1.39 22.88 10.35
N ALA A 371 0.26 22.52 10.94
CA ALA A 371 -0.02 22.71 12.36
C ALA A 371 0.50 21.55 13.23
N GLY A 372 0.96 20.43 12.62
CA GLY A 372 1.45 19.26 13.37
C GLY A 372 0.36 18.50 14.12
N ILE A 373 -0.91 18.58 13.67
CA ILE A 373 -2.06 17.90 14.31
C ILE A 373 -2.59 16.78 13.42
N ALA A 374 -3.28 15.79 14.03
CA ALA A 374 -3.89 14.69 13.34
C ALA A 374 -5.04 15.16 12.42
N LEU A 375 -5.34 14.36 11.37
CA LEU A 375 -6.37 14.73 10.40
C LEU A 375 -7.78 14.78 11.01
N GLU A 376 -8.00 14.05 12.09
CA GLU A 376 -9.25 13.98 12.85
C GLU A 376 -9.39 15.11 13.88
N GLU A 377 -8.27 15.74 14.27
CA GLU A 377 -8.28 16.83 15.25
C GLU A 377 -8.78 18.13 14.64
N ARG A 378 -9.55 18.89 15.39
CA ARG A 378 -10.06 20.18 14.95
C ARG A 378 -8.98 21.27 14.99
N MET A 379 -8.86 22.04 13.91
CA MET A 379 -7.94 23.18 13.86
C MET A 379 -8.29 24.25 14.89
N PRO A 380 -7.31 24.78 15.63
CA PRO A 380 -7.47 26.00 16.42
C PRO A 380 -7.86 27.21 15.53
N ALA A 381 -8.55 28.19 16.13
CA ALA A 381 -9.07 29.39 15.43
C ALA A 381 -7.98 30.15 14.64
N GLY A 382 -6.75 30.23 15.16
CA GLY A 382 -5.59 30.87 14.48
C GLY A 382 -5.15 30.20 13.17
N GLY A 383 -5.61 28.97 12.90
CA GLY A 383 -5.27 28.24 11.68
C GLY A 383 -5.95 28.74 10.40
N TYR A 384 -6.88 29.70 10.50
CA TYR A 384 -7.66 30.23 9.38
C TYR A 384 -7.43 31.73 9.10
N THR A 385 -6.33 32.31 9.62
CA THR A 385 -5.95 33.67 9.26
C THR A 385 -5.54 33.78 7.80
N PRO A 386 -5.56 34.99 7.19
CA PRO A 386 -5.08 35.19 5.83
C PRO A 386 -3.64 34.70 5.62
N GLU A 387 -2.75 34.93 6.58
CA GLU A 387 -1.33 34.52 6.54
C GLU A 387 -1.19 33.01 6.63
N ALA A 388 -1.95 32.35 7.52
CA ALA A 388 -1.99 30.89 7.61
C ALA A 388 -2.52 30.27 6.30
N SER A 389 -3.55 30.86 5.72
CA SER A 389 -4.10 30.42 4.43
C SER A 389 -3.10 30.56 3.30
N ALA A 390 -2.38 31.69 3.21
CA ALA A 390 -1.32 31.88 2.21
C ALA A 390 -0.22 30.82 2.34
N ARG A 391 0.20 30.49 3.56
CA ARG A 391 1.18 29.40 3.81
C ARG A 391 0.65 28.04 3.34
N VAL A 392 -0.63 27.73 3.57
CA VAL A 392 -1.27 26.49 3.11
C VAL A 392 -1.22 26.38 1.59
N TYR A 393 -1.63 27.43 0.85
CA TYR A 393 -1.57 27.42 -0.61
C TYR A 393 -0.14 27.27 -1.14
N ALA A 394 0.82 27.97 -0.53
CA ALA A 394 2.25 27.82 -0.88
C ALA A 394 2.74 26.37 -0.66
N ALA A 395 2.38 25.74 0.45
CA ALA A 395 2.72 24.35 0.74
C ALA A 395 2.07 23.37 -0.25
N MET A 396 0.79 23.57 -0.57
CA MET A 396 0.08 22.77 -1.59
C MET A 396 0.78 22.83 -2.95
N LEU A 397 1.12 24.03 -3.41
CA LEU A 397 1.79 24.21 -4.70
C LEU A 397 3.19 23.61 -4.70
N LYS A 398 3.94 23.75 -3.62
CA LYS A 398 5.26 23.11 -3.46
C LYS A 398 5.15 21.59 -3.51
N ARG A 399 4.17 21.01 -2.83
CA ARG A 399 3.90 19.55 -2.85
C ARG A 399 3.49 19.10 -4.26
N ALA A 400 2.59 19.84 -4.92
CA ALA A 400 2.17 19.56 -6.28
C ALA A 400 3.36 19.61 -7.26
N GLU A 401 4.26 20.60 -7.11
CA GLU A 401 5.47 20.70 -7.92
C GLU A 401 6.37 19.45 -7.77
N ARG A 402 6.59 18.95 -6.55
CA ARG A 402 7.37 17.74 -6.30
C ARG A 402 6.73 16.50 -6.94
N LEU A 403 5.41 16.34 -6.80
CA LEU A 403 4.66 15.23 -7.39
C LEU A 403 4.71 15.25 -8.92
N LEU A 404 4.50 16.41 -9.53
CA LEU A 404 4.56 16.57 -10.99
C LEU A 404 5.96 16.30 -11.54
N ARG A 405 7.01 16.75 -10.84
CA ARG A 405 8.41 16.43 -11.18
C ARG A 405 8.75 14.95 -11.02
N ALA A 406 8.06 14.27 -10.10
CA ALA A 406 8.14 12.82 -9.94
C ALA A 406 7.32 12.05 -11.01
N GLY A 407 6.73 12.75 -11.98
CA GLY A 407 5.94 12.12 -13.06
C GLY A 407 4.50 11.75 -12.66
N HIS A 408 4.03 12.17 -11.47
CA HIS A 408 2.68 11.90 -11.01
C HIS A 408 1.73 13.06 -11.28
N SER A 409 0.53 12.74 -11.76
CA SER A 409 -0.56 13.69 -11.89
C SER A 409 -1.07 14.14 -10.53
N VAL A 410 -1.57 15.38 -10.46
CA VAL A 410 -2.05 16.01 -9.22
C VAL A 410 -3.45 16.58 -9.42
N VAL A 411 -4.30 16.39 -8.41
CA VAL A 411 -5.55 17.10 -8.24
C VAL A 411 -5.43 18.00 -7.00
N LEU A 412 -5.45 19.31 -7.19
CA LEU A 412 -5.53 20.29 -6.10
C LEU A 412 -6.98 20.43 -5.64
N ASP A 413 -7.26 20.21 -4.37
CA ASP A 413 -8.58 20.38 -3.74
C ASP A 413 -8.53 21.52 -2.72
N ALA A 414 -9.05 22.69 -3.09
CA ALA A 414 -9.09 23.86 -2.24
C ALA A 414 -10.25 24.79 -2.61
N VAL A 415 -10.50 25.81 -1.79
CA VAL A 415 -11.56 26.81 -2.06
C VAL A 415 -11.25 27.64 -3.30
N PHE A 416 -9.99 28.06 -3.50
CA PHE A 416 -9.56 28.91 -4.63
C PHE A 416 -10.42 30.18 -4.81
N ALA A 417 -10.78 30.82 -3.70
CA ALA A 417 -11.66 31.99 -3.71
C ALA A 417 -11.02 33.20 -4.40
N LYS A 418 -9.71 33.38 -4.26
CA LYS A 418 -8.98 34.52 -4.77
C LYS A 418 -8.45 34.27 -6.18
N PRO A 419 -8.50 35.29 -7.10
CA PRO A 419 -7.89 35.19 -8.42
C PRO A 419 -6.41 34.80 -8.38
N GLU A 420 -5.64 35.29 -7.38
CA GLU A 420 -4.22 35.01 -7.21
C GLU A 420 -3.97 33.56 -6.90
N GLU A 421 -4.84 32.91 -6.13
CA GLU A 421 -4.74 31.48 -5.81
C GLU A 421 -4.94 30.62 -7.06
N ARG A 422 -5.91 30.96 -7.91
CA ARG A 422 -6.18 30.30 -9.19
C ARG A 422 -5.03 30.50 -10.18
N GLY A 423 -4.59 31.78 -10.33
CA GLY A 423 -3.47 32.14 -11.19
C GLY A 423 -2.15 31.44 -10.80
N ALA A 424 -1.91 31.25 -9.51
CA ALA A 424 -0.74 30.51 -9.02
C ALA A 424 -0.77 29.02 -9.40
N ALA A 425 -1.93 28.36 -9.35
CA ALA A 425 -2.10 26.98 -9.80
C ALA A 425 -1.87 26.85 -11.32
N GLU A 426 -2.41 27.75 -12.12
CA GLU A 426 -2.18 27.82 -13.57
C GLU A 426 -0.71 28.08 -13.89
N ALA A 427 -0.07 29.01 -13.16
CA ALA A 427 1.35 29.32 -13.34
C ALA A 427 2.25 28.12 -13.06
N LEU A 428 1.89 27.25 -12.09
CA LEU A 428 2.60 26.01 -11.83
C LEU A 428 2.55 25.06 -13.04
N GLY A 429 1.38 24.89 -13.66
CA GLY A 429 1.24 24.10 -14.88
C GLY A 429 2.12 24.63 -16.01
N ARG A 430 2.09 25.95 -16.25
CA ARG A 430 2.94 26.60 -17.26
C ARG A 430 4.44 26.42 -16.95
N LYS A 431 4.85 26.65 -15.68
CA LYS A 431 6.25 26.50 -15.23
C LYS A 431 6.82 25.13 -15.53
N LEU A 432 6.01 24.09 -15.37
CA LEU A 432 6.42 22.70 -15.53
C LEU A 432 6.10 22.13 -16.93
N SER A 433 5.49 22.94 -17.80
CA SER A 433 5.01 22.47 -19.12
C SER A 433 4.06 21.27 -19.02
N VAL A 434 3.20 21.29 -17.99
CA VAL A 434 2.21 20.23 -17.72
C VAL A 434 0.82 20.76 -18.08
N PRO A 435 -0.04 19.96 -18.76
CA PRO A 435 -1.43 20.36 -19.01
C PRO A 435 -2.15 20.71 -17.71
N PHE A 436 -2.83 21.86 -17.71
CA PHE A 436 -3.60 22.35 -16.56
C PHE A 436 -5.09 22.34 -16.87
N HIS A 437 -5.93 21.89 -15.94
CA HIS A 437 -7.37 21.92 -16.02
C HIS A 437 -7.96 22.47 -14.72
N GLY A 438 -8.54 23.66 -14.77
CA GLY A 438 -9.26 24.27 -13.66
C GLY A 438 -10.76 23.99 -13.74
N LEU A 439 -11.35 23.54 -12.65
CA LEU A 439 -12.79 23.30 -12.51
C LEU A 439 -13.31 24.04 -11.27
N TRP A 440 -14.41 24.79 -11.44
CA TRP A 440 -15.10 25.46 -10.34
C TRP A 440 -16.45 24.80 -10.09
N LEU A 441 -16.73 24.44 -8.85
CA LEU A 441 -18.02 23.89 -8.42
C LEU A 441 -18.92 24.98 -7.85
N ASP A 442 -20.01 25.26 -8.54
CA ASP A 442 -21.08 26.12 -8.06
C ASP A 442 -22.08 25.32 -7.22
N ILE A 443 -22.50 25.87 -6.10
CA ILE A 443 -23.50 25.28 -5.21
C ILE A 443 -24.44 26.38 -4.65
N PRO A 444 -25.75 26.12 -4.48
CA PRO A 444 -26.61 26.98 -3.69
C PRO A 444 -26.20 27.03 -2.23
N LYS A 445 -26.34 28.19 -1.58
CA LYS A 445 -25.89 28.44 -0.21
C LYS A 445 -26.53 27.50 0.81
N ASP A 446 -27.84 27.36 0.72
CA ASP A 446 -28.64 26.48 1.60
C ASP A 446 -28.18 25.00 1.52
N VAL A 447 -27.94 24.51 0.30
CA VAL A 447 -27.42 23.14 0.07
C VAL A 447 -26.01 23.00 0.65
N ALA A 448 -25.15 24.03 0.49
CA ALA A 448 -23.79 24.00 1.05
C ALA A 448 -23.81 23.94 2.60
N GLN A 449 -24.68 24.75 3.23
CA GLN A 449 -24.86 24.77 4.68
C GLN A 449 -25.37 23.44 5.22
N ALA A 450 -26.38 22.83 4.57
CA ALA A 450 -26.89 21.51 4.95
C ALA A 450 -25.81 20.43 4.89
N ARG A 451 -25.08 20.32 3.77
CA ARG A 451 -24.00 19.33 3.60
C ARG A 451 -22.87 19.47 4.62
N VAL A 452 -22.52 20.70 4.99
CA VAL A 452 -21.47 20.95 5.99
C VAL A 452 -21.95 20.61 7.40
N ALA A 453 -23.24 20.82 7.72
CA ALA A 453 -23.83 20.47 9.01
C ALA A 453 -23.90 18.96 9.25
N GLU A 454 -24.13 18.16 8.21
CA GLU A 454 -24.22 16.68 8.27
C GLU A 454 -22.86 15.98 8.28
N ARG A 455 -21.78 16.70 7.93
CA ARG A 455 -20.45 16.11 7.75
C ARG A 455 -19.86 15.62 9.06
N GLN A 456 -19.31 14.39 9.04
CA GLN A 456 -18.57 13.77 10.15
C GLN A 456 -17.29 13.11 9.62
N GLY A 457 -16.22 13.10 10.44
CA GLY A 457 -15.00 12.32 10.16
C GLY A 457 -14.15 12.78 8.97
N ASP A 458 -14.27 14.05 8.50
CA ASP A 458 -13.43 14.61 7.42
C ASP A 458 -12.33 15.52 8.02
N ALA A 459 -11.24 15.69 7.24
CA ALA A 459 -10.19 16.67 7.55
C ALA A 459 -10.65 18.12 7.52
N SER A 460 -11.78 18.43 6.87
CA SER A 460 -12.36 19.77 6.79
C SER A 460 -13.15 20.13 8.03
N ASP A 461 -12.82 21.26 8.64
CA ASP A 461 -13.50 21.82 9.84
C ASP A 461 -14.55 22.88 9.49
N ALA A 462 -14.97 22.99 8.21
CA ALA A 462 -15.96 23.99 7.80
C ALA A 462 -17.29 23.80 8.52
N THR A 463 -17.85 24.93 9.03
CA THR A 463 -19.14 24.99 9.69
C THR A 463 -20.12 25.82 8.83
N PRO A 464 -21.44 25.79 9.12
CA PRO A 464 -22.41 26.66 8.41
C PRO A 464 -22.03 28.15 8.47
N ALA A 465 -21.45 28.62 9.59
CA ALA A 465 -20.95 29.98 9.72
C ALA A 465 -19.78 30.30 8.78
N VAL A 466 -18.90 29.31 8.51
CA VAL A 466 -17.82 29.44 7.52
C VAL A 466 -18.41 29.55 6.11
N VAL A 467 -19.40 28.71 5.79
CA VAL A 467 -20.13 28.79 4.51
C VAL A 467 -20.75 30.19 4.31
N GLU A 468 -21.46 30.68 5.34
CA GLU A 468 -22.08 32.04 5.32
C GLU A 468 -21.05 33.10 4.96
N ARG A 469 -19.92 33.12 5.63
CA ARG A 469 -18.82 34.05 5.35
C ARG A 469 -18.23 33.88 3.95
N GLN A 470 -18.07 32.64 3.48
CA GLN A 470 -17.49 32.37 2.15
C GLN A 470 -18.41 32.90 1.00
N PHE A 471 -19.72 32.86 1.19
CA PHE A 471 -20.66 33.38 0.21
C PHE A 471 -20.62 34.92 0.08
N SER A 472 -19.97 35.62 1.03
CA SER A 472 -19.71 37.06 0.93
C SER A 472 -18.37 37.42 0.26
N TYR A 473 -17.58 36.42 -0.16
CA TYR A 473 -16.28 36.67 -0.78
C TYR A 473 -16.46 37.28 -2.19
N ALA A 474 -15.61 38.27 -2.51
CA ALA A 474 -15.44 38.75 -3.87
C ALA A 474 -14.58 37.78 -4.67
N LEU A 475 -15.19 36.85 -5.39
CA LEU A 475 -14.51 35.78 -6.12
C LEU A 475 -13.73 36.27 -7.35
N GLY A 476 -14.04 37.46 -7.85
CA GLY A 476 -13.51 37.97 -9.12
C GLY A 476 -13.98 37.14 -10.32
N ASP A 477 -13.35 37.34 -11.46
CA ASP A 477 -13.61 36.50 -12.63
C ASP A 477 -13.06 35.09 -12.46
N ILE A 478 -13.88 34.09 -12.81
CA ILE A 478 -13.52 32.66 -12.74
C ILE A 478 -13.45 32.16 -14.18
N SER A 479 -12.23 32.08 -14.71
CA SER A 479 -11.93 31.59 -16.07
C SER A 479 -11.98 30.06 -16.17
N TRP A 480 -12.05 29.34 -15.02
CA TRP A 480 -12.12 27.88 -14.99
C TRP A 480 -13.49 27.38 -15.47
N GLU A 481 -13.51 26.15 -16.00
CA GLU A 481 -14.77 25.46 -16.29
C GLU A 481 -15.69 25.49 -15.08
N ARG A 482 -16.96 25.86 -15.26
CA ARG A 482 -17.94 25.92 -14.17
C ARG A 482 -18.91 24.74 -14.27
N ARG A 483 -19.10 24.06 -13.15
CA ARG A 483 -20.05 22.95 -13.04
C ARG A 483 -20.93 23.11 -11.81
N ARG A 484 -22.23 22.86 -11.96
CA ARG A 484 -23.13 22.80 -10.80
C ARG A 484 -22.90 21.51 -10.00
N SER A 485 -22.77 21.66 -8.67
CA SER A 485 -22.66 20.52 -7.76
C SER A 485 -24.01 19.82 -7.65
N GLY A 486 -24.04 18.52 -7.89
CA GLY A 486 -25.27 17.72 -7.79
C GLY A 486 -26.06 17.59 -9.10
N ALA A 487 -25.47 17.99 -10.24
CA ALA A 487 -25.99 17.67 -11.57
C ALA A 487 -25.34 16.38 -12.09
#